data_68f942a37e11b23bfa7498f8669c90f4
#
_entry.id   68f942a37e11b23bfa7498f8669c90f4
#
_cell.length_a   1.000
_cell.length_b   1.000
_cell.length_c   1.000
_cell.angle_alpha   90.00
_cell.angle_beta   90.00
_cell.angle_gamma   90.00
#
_symmetry.space_group_name_H-M   'P 1'
#
loop_
_entity.id
_entity.type
_entity.pdbx_description
1 polymer ?
#
loop_
_entity_poly.entity_id
_entity_poly.type
_entity_poly.pdbx_seq_one_letter_code
_entity_poly.pdbx_strand_id
1 'polypeptide(L)' 'MIFTPPARADVRRIDRDTAMRILTALDRFARTGEGDIKKLEGNTGELRLRVGDYRVRFIENPPGTLYIHAVLHRSEAYR' A
#
# COMPACT_ATOMS: atom_id res chain seq x y z
N MET A 1 9.48 4.00 -5.13
CA MET A 1 8.06 3.93 -4.75
C MET A 1 7.25 4.78 -5.71
N ILE A 2 6.38 4.16 -6.47
CA ILE A 2 5.64 4.84 -7.53
C ILE A 2 4.15 4.72 -7.22
N PHE A 3 3.45 5.86 -7.18
CA PHE A 3 2.01 5.89 -6.95
C PHE A 3 1.29 6.14 -8.27
N THR A 4 0.31 5.29 -8.57
CA THR A 4 -0.57 5.52 -9.73
C THR A 4 -1.46 6.75 -9.46
N PRO A 5 -2.05 7.38 -10.49
CA PRO A 5 -2.97 8.50 -10.27
C PRO A 5 -4.12 8.18 -9.29
N PRO A 6 -4.81 7.02 -9.36
CA PRO A 6 -5.81 6.68 -8.35
C PRO A 6 -5.24 6.59 -6.93
N ALA A 7 -4.05 6.00 -6.77
CA ALA A 7 -3.42 5.90 -5.46
C ALA A 7 -3.05 7.27 -4.90
N ARG A 8 -2.57 8.17 -5.76
CA ARG A 8 -2.27 9.55 -5.34
C ARG A 8 -3.55 10.26 -4.87
N ALA A 9 -4.64 10.07 -5.58
CA ALA A 9 -5.93 10.65 -5.18
C ALA A 9 -6.38 10.09 -3.83
N ASP A 10 -6.18 8.79 -3.59
CA ASP A 10 -6.51 8.17 -2.31
C ASP A 10 -5.73 8.83 -1.17
N VAL A 11 -4.42 9.00 -1.35
CA VAL A 11 -3.54 9.58 -0.32
C VAL A 11 -3.94 11.02 0.00
N ARG A 12 -4.35 11.80 -1.00
CA ARG A 12 -4.78 13.19 -0.80
C ARG A 12 -6.01 13.32 0.10
N ARG A 13 -6.81 12.28 0.21
CA ARG A 13 -8.02 12.29 1.06
C ARG A 13 -7.74 11.85 2.49
N ILE A 14 -6.51 11.45 2.77
CA ILE A 14 -6.10 10.93 4.08
C ILE A 14 -5.40 12.05 4.85
N ASP A 15 -5.63 12.12 6.16
CA ASP A 15 -4.94 13.09 6.99
C ASP A 15 -3.42 12.88 6.94
N ARG A 16 -2.69 13.96 7.17
CA ARG A 16 -1.24 13.98 7.00
C ARG A 16 -0.54 12.92 7.87
N ASP A 17 -0.90 12.81 9.14
CA ASP A 17 -0.23 11.88 10.05
C ASP A 17 -0.41 10.44 9.61
N THR A 18 -1.62 10.08 9.21
CA THR A 18 -1.92 8.74 8.69
C THR A 18 -1.18 8.48 7.39
N ALA A 19 -1.18 9.46 6.48
CA ALA A 19 -0.45 9.34 5.21
C ALA A 19 1.05 9.12 5.45
N MET A 20 1.64 9.84 6.39
CA MET A 20 3.06 9.66 6.73
C MET A 20 3.34 8.29 7.33
N ARG A 21 2.44 7.76 8.14
CA ARG A 21 2.57 6.40 8.68
C ARG A 21 2.53 5.36 7.57
N ILE A 22 1.66 5.55 6.59
CA ILE A 22 1.56 4.65 5.43
C ILE A 22 2.85 4.70 4.62
N LEU A 23 3.36 5.90 4.32
CA LEU A 23 4.61 6.06 3.57
C LEU A 23 5.80 5.43 4.31
N THR A 24 5.88 5.60 5.62
CA THR A 24 6.93 5.01 6.44
C THR A 24 6.86 3.48 6.40
N ALA A 25 5.65 2.92 6.49
CA ALA A 25 5.46 1.47 6.43
C ALA A 25 5.83 0.89 5.06
N LEU A 26 5.49 1.58 3.98
CA LEU A 26 5.86 1.18 2.63
C LEU A 26 7.38 1.22 2.42
N ASP A 27 8.02 2.28 2.90
CA ASP A 27 9.47 2.43 2.81
C ASP A 27 10.18 1.31 3.58
N ARG A 28 9.71 1.01 4.79
CA ARG A 28 10.26 -0.08 5.58
C ARG A 28 10.12 -1.41 4.85
N PHE A 29 8.96 -1.69 4.28
CA PHE A 29 8.76 -2.93 3.52
C PHE A 29 9.71 -2.99 2.32
N ALA A 30 9.86 -1.90 1.58
CA ALA A 30 10.73 -1.85 0.40
C ALA A 30 12.19 -2.15 0.76
N ARG A 31 12.64 -1.69 1.94
CA ARG A 31 14.04 -1.88 2.39
C ARG A 31 14.28 -3.21 3.08
N THR A 32 13.33 -3.69 3.86
CA THR A 32 13.55 -4.83 4.76
C THR A 32 12.66 -6.04 4.48
N GLY A 33 11.59 -5.87 3.72
CA GLY A 33 10.58 -6.90 3.53
C GLY A 33 9.64 -7.07 4.73
N GLU A 34 9.79 -6.24 5.75
CA GLU A 34 8.97 -6.33 6.97
C GLU A 34 7.69 -5.52 6.85
N GLY A 35 6.60 -6.07 7.38
CA GLY A 35 5.32 -5.41 7.41
C GLY A 35 4.19 -6.42 7.53
N ASP A 36 2.98 -5.91 7.77
CA ASP A 36 1.78 -6.73 7.82
C ASP A 36 1.29 -6.96 6.39
N ILE A 37 1.94 -7.90 5.71
CA ILE A 37 1.75 -8.17 4.29
C ILE A 37 0.92 -9.42 4.08
N LYS A 38 0.00 -9.34 3.13
CA LYS A 38 -0.74 -10.48 2.65
C LYS A 38 -0.68 -10.53 1.13
N LYS A 39 -0.37 -11.71 0.59
CA LYS A 39 -0.45 -11.96 -0.83
C LYS A 39 -1.92 -12.13 -1.21
N LEU A 40 -2.38 -11.38 -2.19
CA LEU A 40 -3.76 -11.47 -2.64
C LEU A 40 -3.95 -12.66 -3.56
N GLU A 41 -5.17 -13.20 -3.60
CA GLU A 41 -5.48 -14.36 -4.41
C GLU A 41 -5.34 -14.05 -5.91
N GLY A 42 -5.00 -15.09 -6.67
CA GLY A 42 -4.77 -14.98 -8.10
C GLY A 42 -3.29 -14.86 -8.44
N ASN A 43 -2.98 -14.84 -9.74
CA ASN A 43 -1.61 -14.80 -10.24
C ASN A 43 -1.19 -13.38 -10.64
N THR A 44 -1.71 -12.37 -9.95
CA THR A 44 -1.45 -10.97 -10.29
C THR A 44 -0.16 -10.43 -9.68
N GLY A 45 0.41 -11.13 -8.70
CA GLY A 45 1.56 -10.61 -7.93
C GLY A 45 1.18 -9.50 -6.98
N GLU A 46 -0.10 -9.29 -6.75
CA GLU A 46 -0.58 -8.19 -5.93
C GLU A 46 -0.43 -8.50 -4.44
N LEU A 47 0.07 -7.48 -3.70
CA LEU A 47 0.26 -7.56 -2.26
C LEU A 47 -0.61 -6.50 -1.57
N ARG A 48 -0.95 -6.77 -0.32
CA ARG A 48 -1.66 -5.82 0.53
C ARG A 48 -0.84 -5.58 1.80
N LEU A 49 -0.57 -4.32 2.09
CA LEU A 49 0.04 -3.90 3.34
C LEU A 49 -1.04 -3.27 4.23
N ARG A 50 -1.20 -3.81 5.42
CA ARG A 50 -2.10 -3.25 6.41
C ARG A 50 -1.36 -2.23 7.27
N VAL A 51 -1.91 -1.02 7.34
CA VAL A 51 -1.38 0.06 8.19
C VAL A 51 -2.57 0.65 8.95
N GLY A 52 -2.75 0.23 10.20
CA GLY A 52 -3.91 0.64 10.99
C GLY A 52 -5.22 0.25 10.29
N ASP A 53 -6.08 1.24 10.06
CA ASP A 53 -7.36 1.03 9.38
C ASP A 53 -7.24 1.08 7.86
N TYR A 54 -6.04 1.22 7.33
CA TYR A 54 -5.84 1.35 5.89
C TYR A 54 -5.24 0.08 5.29
N ARG A 55 -5.59 -0.15 4.04
CA ARG A 55 -5.07 -1.25 3.23
C ARG A 55 -4.44 -0.68 1.98
N VAL A 56 -3.15 -0.93 1.81
CA VAL A 56 -2.38 -0.45 0.67
C VAL A 56 -2.18 -1.62 -0.29
N ARG A 57 -2.65 -1.48 -1.52
CA ARG A 57 -2.49 -2.51 -2.55
C ARG A 57 -1.40 -2.09 -3.51
N PHE A 58 -0.47 -3.00 -3.75
CA PHE A 58 0.69 -2.68 -4.59
C PHE A 58 1.28 -3.95 -5.20
N ILE A 59 2.16 -3.73 -6.17
CA ILE A 59 2.96 -4.79 -6.78
C ILE A 59 4.42 -4.41 -6.57
N GLU A 60 5.24 -5.38 -6.20
CA GLU A 60 6.68 -5.20 -6.05
C GLU A 60 7.39 -5.91 -7.21
N ASN A 61 8.03 -5.13 -8.09
CA ASN A 61 8.80 -5.67 -9.20
C ASN A 61 9.64 -4.57 -9.87
N PRO A 62 10.97 -4.68 -9.90
CA PRO A 62 11.80 -5.68 -9.22
C PRO A 62 11.78 -5.52 -7.70
N PRO A 63 12.43 -6.41 -6.94
CA PRO A 63 12.50 -6.28 -5.48
C PRO A 63 12.95 -4.88 -5.05
N GLY A 64 12.22 -4.30 -4.11
CA GLY A 64 12.46 -2.94 -3.62
C GLY A 64 11.74 -1.85 -4.39
N THR A 65 11.15 -2.16 -5.55
CA THR A 65 10.38 -1.19 -6.33
C THR A 65 8.90 -1.48 -6.17
N LEU A 66 8.19 -0.54 -5.56
CA LEU A 66 6.76 -0.69 -5.28
C LEU A 66 5.93 0.18 -6.22
N TYR A 67 4.93 -0.43 -6.84
CA TYR A 67 3.91 0.26 -7.63
C TYR A 67 2.61 0.24 -6.84
N ILE A 68 2.27 1.36 -6.20
CA ILE A 68 1.11 1.48 -5.34
C ILE A 68 -0.08 1.92 -6.19
N HIS A 69 -1.16 1.13 -6.18
CA HIS A 69 -2.33 1.45 -7.00
C HIS A 69 -3.62 1.67 -6.23
N ALA A 70 -3.64 1.42 -4.92
CA ALA A 70 -4.79 1.76 -4.09
C ALA A 70 -4.38 1.94 -2.64
N VAL A 71 -4.97 2.92 -1.97
CA VAL A 71 -4.84 3.14 -0.53
C VAL A 71 -6.24 3.34 0.00
N LEU A 72 -6.79 2.31 0.63
CA LEU A 72 -8.21 2.26 0.98
C LEU A 72 -8.40 2.12 2.48
N HIS A 73 -9.41 2.81 3.02
CA HIS A 73 -9.86 2.56 4.38
C HIS A 73 -10.47 1.16 4.43
N ARG A 74 -10.35 0.47 5.57
CA ARG A 74 -10.82 -0.92 5.71
C ARG A 74 -12.30 -1.09 5.31
N SER A 75 -13.11 -0.06 5.52
CA SER A 75 -14.54 -0.10 5.15
C SER A 75 -14.75 -0.15 3.64
N GLU A 76 -13.79 0.34 2.85
CA GLU A 76 -13.84 0.33 1.39
C GLU A 76 -13.17 -0.91 0.80
N ALA A 77 -12.16 -1.45 1.50
CA ALA A 77 -11.31 -2.51 0.98
C ALA A 77 -12.02 -3.86 0.87
N TYR A 78 -13.14 -4.03 1.56
CA TYR A 78 -13.88 -5.30 1.61
C TYR A 78 -15.27 -5.21 0.96
N ARG A 79 -15.47 -4.25 0.12
CA ARG A 79 -16.72 -4.15 -0.66
C ARG A 79 -16.72 -5.11 -1.82
#